data_1db9caab293d6b73924378982667e564
#
_entry.id   1db9caab293d6b73924378982667e564
#
_cell.length_a   1.000
_cell.length_b   1.000
_cell.length_c   1.000
_cell.angle_alpha   90.00
_cell.angle_beta   90.00
_cell.angle_gamma   90.00
#
_symmetry.space_group_name_H-M   'P 1'
#
loop_
_entity.id
_entity.type
_entity.pdbx_description
1 polymer ?
#
loop_
_entity_poly.entity_id
_entity_poly.type
_entity_poly.pdbx_seq_one_letter_code
_entity_poly.pdbx_strand_id
1 'polypeptide(L)'
;MNGRPRVVVADDHRAMLDSLVRLLSPEFEVVAAVMDGLSAVTEAFRLEPDLLVLDIAMPGLNGIAAATRLKEGGSTAKVVFVTNLRDREFVQGSLAIGDVGFVVKDRLVADLLPAIRHVLAGESFISPSVSR
;
A
#
# COMPACT_ATOMS: atom_id res chain seq x y z
N MET A 1 23.13 -7.22 -0.87
CA MET A 1 22.88 -6.62 -1.05
C MET A 1 22.06 -5.84 -0.89
N ASN A 2 22.00 -5.44 -0.53
CA ASN A 2 21.33 -4.69 -0.41
C ASN A 2 20.64 -3.94 -1.17
N GLY A 3 20.03 -4.29 -1.77
CA GLY A 3 19.28 -3.49 -2.68
C GLY A 3 18.17 -2.71 -2.02
N ARG A 4 17.51 -1.88 -2.82
CA ARG A 4 16.37 -1.13 -2.32
C ARG A 4 15.21 -2.08 -2.02
N PRO A 5 14.34 -1.74 -1.03
CA PRO A 5 13.16 -2.56 -0.81
C PRO A 5 12.32 -2.67 -2.08
N ARG A 6 11.74 -3.86 -2.29
CA ARG A 6 10.96 -4.17 -3.48
C ARG A 6 9.48 -3.91 -3.19
N VAL A 7 8.81 -3.22 -4.12
CA VAL A 7 7.44 -2.72 -3.90
C VAL A 7 6.52 -3.14 -5.05
N VAL A 8 5.33 -3.61 -4.70
CA VAL A 8 4.21 -3.76 -5.64
C VAL A 8 3.23 -2.62 -5.38
N VAL A 9 2.85 -1.91 -6.44
CA VAL A 9 1.96 -0.75 -6.36
C VAL A 9 0.67 -1.07 -7.12
N ALA A 10 -0.48 -0.73 -6.53
CA ALA A 10 -1.76 -0.95 -7.19
C ALA A 10 -2.68 0.26 -7.02
N ASP A 11 -3.21 0.77 -8.13
CA ASP A 11 -4.17 1.86 -8.16
C ASP A 11 -4.90 1.79 -9.50
N ASP A 12 -6.23 1.92 -9.50
CA ASP A 12 -7.02 1.80 -10.71
C ASP A 12 -7.05 3.07 -11.58
N HIS A 13 -6.41 4.15 -11.10
CA HIS A 13 -6.26 5.39 -11.86
C HIS A 13 -4.85 5.49 -12.40
N ARG A 14 -4.70 5.43 -13.72
CA ARG A 14 -3.38 5.40 -14.37
C ARG A 14 -2.50 6.58 -13.95
N ALA A 15 -3.07 7.79 -13.90
CA ALA A 15 -2.28 8.97 -13.54
C ALA A 15 -1.73 8.87 -12.11
N MET A 16 -2.55 8.36 -11.18
CA MET A 16 -2.12 8.17 -9.80
C MET A 16 -1.07 7.06 -9.71
N LEU A 17 -1.27 5.97 -10.42
CA LEU A 17 -0.30 4.87 -10.46
C LEU A 17 1.06 5.37 -10.93
N ASP A 18 1.08 6.15 -12.01
CA ASP A 18 2.32 6.72 -12.53
C ASP A 18 2.98 7.66 -11.51
N SER A 19 2.18 8.44 -10.78
CA SER A 19 2.69 9.32 -9.74
C SER A 19 3.32 8.54 -8.59
N LEU A 20 2.67 7.45 -8.17
CA LEU A 20 3.22 6.59 -7.12
C LEU A 20 4.55 5.98 -7.54
N VAL A 21 4.62 5.48 -8.76
CA VAL A 21 5.87 4.91 -9.28
C VAL A 21 6.98 5.96 -9.27
N ARG A 22 6.69 7.19 -9.71
CA ARG A 22 7.70 8.26 -9.72
C ARG A 22 8.15 8.64 -8.32
N LEU A 23 7.22 8.69 -7.35
CA LEU A 23 7.57 9.04 -5.97
C LEU A 23 8.42 7.97 -5.31
N LEU A 24 8.19 6.71 -5.65
CA LEU A 24 8.85 5.59 -4.99
C LEU A 24 10.20 5.23 -5.63
N SER A 25 10.34 5.39 -6.93
CA SER A 25 11.49 4.88 -7.66
C SER A 25 12.85 5.40 -7.19
N PRO A 26 12.99 6.63 -6.67
CA PRO A 26 14.30 7.05 -6.14
C PRO A 26 14.83 6.23 -4.98
N GLU A 27 13.94 5.68 -4.13
CA GLU A 27 14.35 4.95 -2.93
C GLU A 27 13.97 3.47 -2.95
N PHE A 28 13.04 3.07 -3.80
CA PHE A 28 12.51 1.70 -3.81
C PHE A 28 12.56 1.12 -5.22
N GLU A 29 12.62 -0.20 -5.27
CA GLU A 29 12.52 -0.90 -6.55
C GLU A 29 11.06 -1.29 -6.77
N VAL A 30 10.37 -0.63 -7.71
CA VAL A 30 8.99 -0.96 -8.06
C VAL A 30 9.03 -2.17 -8.99
N VAL A 31 8.65 -3.32 -8.47
CA VAL A 31 8.74 -4.59 -9.22
C VAL A 31 7.47 -4.89 -10.00
N ALA A 32 6.35 -4.28 -9.64
CA ALA A 32 5.11 -4.37 -10.42
C ALA A 32 4.22 -3.19 -10.09
N ALA A 33 3.50 -2.71 -11.12
CA ALA A 33 2.51 -1.64 -10.99
C ALA A 33 1.25 -2.13 -11.70
N VAL A 34 0.18 -2.32 -10.96
CA VAL A 34 -1.04 -2.95 -11.46
C VAL A 34 -2.26 -2.08 -11.14
N MET A 35 -3.39 -2.38 -11.78
CA MET A 35 -4.56 -1.50 -11.70
C MET A 35 -5.78 -2.15 -11.04
N ASP A 36 -5.63 -3.32 -10.44
CA ASP A 36 -6.75 -3.98 -9.74
C ASP A 36 -6.22 -4.88 -8.63
N GLY A 37 -7.13 -5.26 -7.73
CA GLY A 37 -6.75 -6.02 -6.54
C GLY A 37 -6.32 -7.45 -6.83
N LEU A 38 -6.95 -8.11 -7.80
CA LEU A 38 -6.57 -9.49 -8.14
C LEU A 38 -5.16 -9.53 -8.72
N SER A 39 -4.83 -8.59 -9.59
CA SER A 39 -3.48 -8.48 -10.14
C SER A 39 -2.46 -8.20 -9.04
N ALA A 40 -2.83 -7.35 -8.05
CA ALA A 40 -1.96 -7.06 -6.93
C ALA A 40 -1.65 -8.34 -6.13
N VAL A 41 -2.67 -9.16 -5.85
CA VAL A 41 -2.49 -10.42 -5.13
C VAL A 41 -1.60 -11.37 -5.93
N THR A 42 -1.89 -11.53 -7.22
CA THR A 42 -1.12 -12.43 -8.08
C THR A 42 0.35 -12.05 -8.13
N GLU A 43 0.63 -10.76 -8.37
CA GLU A 43 2.01 -10.29 -8.47
C GLU A 43 2.73 -10.34 -7.12
N ALA A 44 2.02 -10.07 -6.03
CA ALA A 44 2.64 -10.12 -4.72
C ALA A 44 3.03 -11.54 -4.31
N PHE A 45 2.20 -12.53 -4.63
CA PHE A 45 2.59 -13.92 -4.38
C PHE A 45 3.74 -14.36 -5.28
N ARG A 46 3.76 -13.88 -6.52
CA ARG A 46 4.81 -14.25 -7.47
C ARG A 46 6.15 -13.61 -7.14
N LEU A 47 6.13 -12.33 -6.76
CA LEU A 47 7.35 -11.54 -6.61
C LEU A 47 7.85 -11.44 -5.18
N GLU A 48 7.02 -11.73 -4.20
CA GLU A 48 7.34 -11.66 -2.77
C GLU A 48 8.00 -10.33 -2.39
N PRO A 49 7.28 -9.20 -2.59
CA PRO A 49 7.87 -7.88 -2.30
C PRO A 49 8.01 -7.65 -0.80
N ASP A 50 8.79 -6.63 -0.46
CA ASP A 50 8.92 -6.19 0.92
C ASP A 50 7.74 -5.32 1.33
N LEU A 51 7.12 -4.63 0.37
CA LEU A 51 6.11 -3.63 0.61
C LEU A 51 5.04 -3.65 -0.47
N LEU A 52 3.81 -3.41 -0.06
CA LEU A 52 2.67 -3.19 -0.96
C LEU A 52 2.15 -1.78 -0.73
N VAL A 53 1.94 -1.03 -1.80
CA VAL A 53 1.27 0.27 -1.76
C VAL A 53 -0.02 0.11 -2.54
N LEU A 54 -1.16 0.13 -1.85
CA LEU A 54 -2.45 -0.26 -2.40
C LEU A 54 -3.49 0.83 -2.24
N ASP A 55 -4.20 1.16 -3.33
CA ASP A 55 -5.45 1.88 -3.22
C ASP A 55 -6.49 0.96 -2.59
N ILE A 56 -7.40 1.49 -1.81
CA ILE A 56 -8.50 0.71 -1.23
C ILE A 56 -9.62 0.51 -2.26
N ALA A 57 -10.03 1.59 -2.92
CA ALA A 57 -11.17 1.54 -3.85
C ALA A 57 -10.73 1.09 -5.24
N MET A 58 -10.66 -0.22 -5.45
CA MET A 58 -10.33 -0.81 -6.75
C MET A 58 -11.44 -1.75 -7.19
N PRO A 59 -11.66 -1.88 -8.51
CA PRO A 59 -12.71 -2.78 -9.00
C PRO A 59 -12.41 -4.24 -8.67
N GLY A 60 -13.47 -5.01 -8.47
CA GLY A 60 -13.37 -6.42 -8.13
C GLY A 60 -12.96 -6.60 -6.68
N LEU A 61 -11.68 -6.74 -6.43
CA LEU A 61 -11.13 -6.94 -5.08
C LEU A 61 -10.56 -5.62 -4.59
N ASN A 62 -11.09 -5.07 -3.49
CA ASN A 62 -10.56 -3.82 -2.93
C ASN A 62 -9.23 -4.05 -2.23
N GLY A 63 -8.53 -2.95 -1.90
CA GLY A 63 -7.19 -3.03 -1.32
C GLY A 63 -7.12 -3.73 0.02
N ILE A 64 -8.11 -3.54 0.88
CA ILE A 64 -8.14 -4.19 2.19
C ILE A 64 -8.31 -5.70 2.02
N ALA A 65 -9.24 -6.11 1.14
CA ALA A 65 -9.45 -7.51 0.86
C ALA A 65 -8.22 -8.16 0.22
N ALA A 66 -7.53 -7.43 -0.67
CA ALA A 66 -6.30 -7.91 -1.28
C ALA A 66 -5.23 -8.15 -0.23
N ALA A 67 -5.02 -7.19 0.67
CA ALA A 67 -4.02 -7.30 1.74
C ALA A 67 -4.36 -8.44 2.69
N THR A 68 -5.64 -8.59 3.03
CA THR A 68 -6.11 -9.67 3.90
C THR A 68 -5.82 -11.04 3.26
N ARG A 69 -6.11 -11.17 1.97
CA ARG A 69 -5.88 -12.41 1.24
C ARG A 69 -4.41 -12.77 1.20
N LEU A 70 -3.55 -11.78 1.02
CA LEU A 70 -2.10 -11.98 1.03
C LEU A 70 -1.61 -12.43 2.39
N LYS A 71 -2.08 -11.78 3.45
CA LYS A 71 -1.68 -12.13 4.80
C LYS A 71 -2.13 -13.54 5.14
N GLU A 72 -3.36 -13.90 4.80
CA GLU A 72 -3.89 -15.25 5.04
C GLU A 72 -3.11 -16.30 4.26
N GLY A 73 -2.56 -15.93 3.11
CA GLY A 73 -1.72 -16.81 2.30
C GLY A 73 -0.26 -16.83 2.71
N GLY A 74 0.11 -16.21 3.82
CA GLY A 74 1.46 -16.26 4.37
C GLY A 74 2.41 -15.17 3.92
N SER A 75 1.93 -14.15 3.20
CA SER A 75 2.78 -13.03 2.80
C SER A 75 3.25 -12.25 4.02
N THR A 76 4.53 -11.90 4.05
CA THR A 76 5.10 -11.05 5.11
C THR A 76 5.29 -9.62 4.66
N ALA A 77 4.84 -9.26 3.47
CA ALA A 77 4.98 -7.91 2.95
C ALA A 77 4.25 -6.91 3.85
N LYS A 78 4.87 -5.77 4.06
CA LYS A 78 4.23 -4.66 4.76
C LYS A 78 3.27 -3.95 3.81
N VAL A 79 2.27 -3.26 4.36
CA VAL A 79 1.22 -2.64 3.53
C VAL A 79 1.05 -1.17 3.90
N VAL A 80 0.99 -0.33 2.88
CA VAL A 80 0.56 1.06 3.00
C VAL A 80 -0.63 1.25 2.07
N PHE A 81 -1.76 1.64 2.63
CA PHE A 81 -2.94 2.00 1.84
C PHE A 81 -2.87 3.46 1.45
N VAL A 82 -3.18 3.77 0.20
CA VAL A 82 -3.22 5.13 -0.33
C VAL A 82 -4.59 5.33 -0.94
N THR A 83 -5.40 6.20 -0.35
CA THR A 83 -6.80 6.28 -0.73
C THR A 83 -7.37 7.70 -0.55
N ASN A 84 -8.46 8.00 -1.27
CA ASN A 84 -9.26 9.21 -1.02
C ASN A 84 -10.22 9.04 0.15
N LEU A 85 -10.41 7.79 0.62
CA LEU A 85 -11.39 7.50 1.65
C LEU A 85 -10.86 7.90 3.02
N ARG A 86 -11.70 8.62 3.78
CA ARG A 86 -11.37 9.07 5.13
C ARG A 86 -12.27 8.42 6.18
N ASP A 87 -13.08 7.46 5.73
CA ASP A 87 -14.04 6.80 6.59
C ASP A 87 -13.32 6.00 7.66
N ARG A 88 -13.73 6.21 8.91
CA ARG A 88 -13.13 5.53 10.06
C ARG A 88 -13.23 4.02 9.93
N GLU A 89 -14.27 3.50 9.30
CA GLU A 89 -14.44 2.06 9.12
C GLU A 89 -13.31 1.47 8.26
N PHE A 90 -12.89 2.19 7.23
CA PHE A 90 -11.77 1.74 6.39
C PHE A 90 -10.46 1.79 7.16
N VAL A 91 -10.25 2.83 7.98
CA VAL A 91 -9.06 2.91 8.81
C VAL A 91 -9.01 1.72 9.77
N GLN A 92 -10.11 1.45 10.46
CA GLN A 92 -10.16 0.33 11.41
C GLN A 92 -10.02 -1.01 10.71
N GLY A 93 -10.63 -1.17 9.54
CA GLY A 93 -10.50 -2.39 8.75
C GLY A 93 -9.05 -2.64 8.34
N SER A 94 -8.33 -1.57 7.97
CA SER A 94 -6.93 -1.72 7.60
C SER A 94 -6.05 -2.07 8.81
N LEU A 95 -6.30 -1.45 9.96
CA LEU A 95 -5.53 -1.72 11.16
C LEU A 95 -5.74 -3.14 11.69
N ALA A 96 -6.89 -3.75 11.41
CA ALA A 96 -7.15 -5.12 11.79
C ALA A 96 -6.22 -6.11 11.09
N ILE A 97 -5.62 -5.72 9.97
CA ILE A 97 -4.66 -6.56 9.25
C ILE A 97 -3.33 -6.64 9.99
N GLY A 98 -2.98 -5.60 10.73
CA GLY A 98 -1.71 -5.53 11.47
C GLY A 98 -1.15 -4.12 11.40
N ASP A 99 0.17 -4.01 11.48
CA ASP A 99 0.86 -2.72 11.40
C ASP A 99 0.87 -2.26 9.94
N VAL A 100 -0.01 -1.33 9.60
CA VAL A 100 -0.17 -0.83 8.24
C VAL A 100 -0.05 0.69 8.22
N GLY A 101 0.23 1.24 7.04
CA GLY A 101 0.14 2.67 6.79
C GLY A 101 -1.20 2.98 6.15
N PHE A 102 -1.77 4.13 6.50
CA PHE A 102 -3.00 4.63 5.91
C PHE A 102 -2.76 6.09 5.53
N VAL A 103 -2.63 6.35 4.23
CA VAL A 103 -2.28 7.66 3.68
C VAL A 103 -3.42 8.14 2.81
N VAL A 104 -3.91 9.36 3.06
CA VAL A 104 -4.92 9.97 2.19
C VAL A 104 -4.22 10.62 1.00
N LYS A 105 -4.84 10.53 -0.18
CA LYS A 105 -4.20 10.95 -1.44
C LYS A 105 -3.87 12.43 -1.48
N ASP A 106 -4.63 13.29 -0.81
CA ASP A 106 -4.33 14.72 -0.80
C ASP A 106 -3.13 15.08 0.11
N ARG A 107 -2.58 14.11 0.82
CA ARG A 107 -1.36 14.27 1.61
C ARG A 107 -0.24 13.35 1.12
N LEU A 108 -0.35 12.88 -0.12
CA LEU A 108 0.56 11.86 -0.64
C LEU A 108 2.03 12.29 -0.54
N VAL A 109 2.35 13.50 -0.99
CA VAL A 109 3.73 13.97 -1.01
C VAL A 109 4.29 14.09 0.40
N ALA A 110 3.48 14.54 1.35
CA ALA A 110 3.93 14.71 2.74
C ALA A 110 4.02 13.40 3.51
N ASP A 111 3.08 12.46 3.25
CA ASP A 111 2.89 11.34 4.16
C ASP A 111 3.37 9.99 3.63
N LEU A 112 3.54 9.81 2.31
CA LEU A 112 3.83 8.48 1.76
C LEU A 112 5.14 7.90 2.26
N LEU A 113 6.25 8.63 2.11
CA LEU A 113 7.55 8.13 2.53
C LEU A 113 7.64 7.94 4.04
N PRO A 114 7.14 8.88 4.88
CA PRO A 114 7.09 8.62 6.33
C PRO A 114 6.28 7.38 6.68
N ALA A 115 5.12 7.18 6.04
CA ALA A 115 4.30 5.99 6.29
C ALA A 115 5.07 4.71 5.99
N ILE A 116 5.77 4.68 4.87
CA ILE A 116 6.56 3.52 4.49
C ILE A 116 7.67 3.25 5.52
N ARG A 117 8.35 4.30 5.96
CA ARG A 117 9.41 4.12 6.98
C ARG A 117 8.86 3.54 8.26
N HIS A 118 7.68 4.00 8.70
CA HIS A 118 7.05 3.48 9.90
C HIS A 118 6.68 2.00 9.75
N VAL A 119 6.02 1.62 8.65
CA VAL A 119 5.60 0.23 8.50
C VAL A 119 6.77 -0.71 8.30
N LEU A 120 7.83 -0.28 7.63
CA LEU A 120 9.02 -1.10 7.49
C LEU A 120 9.73 -1.29 8.84
N ALA A 121 9.55 -0.35 9.77
CA ALA A 121 10.07 -0.46 11.13
C ALA A 121 9.12 -1.23 12.06
N GLY A 122 8.00 -1.76 11.55
CA GLY A 122 7.05 -2.51 12.35
C GLY A 122 6.04 -1.63 13.09
N GLU A 123 5.81 -0.41 12.62
CA GLU A 123 4.89 0.55 13.24
C GLU A 123 3.77 0.90 12.28
N SER A 124 2.62 1.31 12.81
CA SER A 124 1.52 1.81 12.00
C SER A 124 1.68 3.31 11.75
N PHE A 125 1.06 3.78 10.68
CA PHE A 125 0.99 5.20 10.35
C PHE A 125 -0.39 5.54 9.80
N ILE A 126 -0.97 6.61 10.29
CA ILE A 126 -2.26 7.10 9.78
C ILE A 126 -2.09 8.59 9.49
N SER A 127 -2.48 9.02 8.28
CA SER A 127 -2.45 10.44 7.93
C SER A 127 -3.18 11.26 8.98
N PRO A 128 -2.63 12.39 9.42
CA PRO A 128 -3.23 13.16 10.52
C PRO A 128 -4.69 13.55 10.30
N SER A 129 -5.10 13.76 9.04
CA SER A 129 -6.45 14.19 8.71
C SER A 129 -7.52 13.12 8.98
N VAL A 130 -7.15 11.85 9.23
CA VAL A 130 -8.11 10.76 9.50
C VAL A 130 -7.92 10.11 10.86
N SER A 131 -6.98 10.60 11.65
CA SER A 131 -6.69 9.99 12.96
C SER A 131 -7.62 10.45 14.07
N ARG A 132 -8.68 11.15 13.75
CA ARG A 132 -9.64 11.69 14.71
C ARG A 132 -10.84 10.79 14.89
#